data_835a150d1f1fbe2834c09cf27272daad
#
_entry.id   835a150d1f1fbe2834c09cf27272daad
#
_cell.length_a   1.000
_cell.length_b   1.000
_cell.length_c   1.000
_cell.angle_alpha   90.00
_cell.angle_beta   90.00
_cell.angle_gamma   90.00
#
_symmetry.space_group_name_H-M   'P 1'
#
loop_
_entity.id
_entity.type
_entity.pdbx_description
1 polymer ?
#
loop_
_entity_poly.entity_id
_entity_poly.type
_entity_poly.pdbx_seq_one_letter_code
_entity_poly.pdbx_strand_id
1 'polypeptide(L)'
;PQQARTQKKPSYPIGEELRGYLRKFRRERQLPVTYEQLRGFHEAIPLMDQDGRHTLWESVAYRSEEMTALNEGLKLIYALLRVDGDFSVMEHLYIDRVDFCSFGNSTPFRIRIVNAYNDNPDYFYIKKADASRVYGMELEHLLSPNRLNFLTHRNTLVEEHIAGIPGDIFSLR
;
A
#
# COMPACT_ATOMS: atom_id res chain seq x y z
N PRO A 1 34.72 11.88 -4.94
CA PRO A 1 33.74 11.09 -5.67
C PRO A 1 32.37 11.77 -5.57
N GLN A 2 31.88 12.24 -6.71
CA GLN A 2 30.57 12.83 -6.83
C GLN A 2 29.54 11.71 -6.60
N GLN A 3 28.81 11.79 -5.50
CA GLN A 3 27.59 10.99 -5.31
C GLN A 3 26.62 11.38 -6.42
N ALA A 4 26.36 10.45 -7.32
CA ALA A 4 25.32 10.60 -8.32
C ALA A 4 23.99 10.85 -7.57
N ARG A 5 23.51 12.08 -7.59
CA ARG A 5 22.15 12.41 -7.14
C ARG A 5 21.21 11.65 -8.08
N THR A 6 20.66 10.55 -7.61
CA THR A 6 19.55 9.89 -8.28
C THR A 6 18.43 10.91 -8.41
N GLN A 7 18.24 11.45 -9.60
CA GLN A 7 17.11 12.33 -9.87
C GLN A 7 15.83 11.55 -9.61
N LYS A 8 15.02 12.02 -8.67
CA LYS A 8 13.68 11.46 -8.44
C LYS A 8 12.90 11.57 -9.75
N LYS A 9 12.32 10.45 -10.19
CA LYS A 9 11.41 10.47 -11.33
C LYS A 9 10.24 11.43 -11.06
N PRO A 10 9.80 12.21 -12.04
CA PRO A 10 8.65 13.10 -11.85
C PRO A 10 7.41 12.28 -11.51
N SER A 11 6.63 12.77 -10.56
CA SER A 11 5.34 12.21 -10.18
C SER A 11 4.23 13.01 -10.87
N TYR A 12 3.27 12.30 -11.47
CA TYR A 12 2.16 12.90 -12.19
C TYR A 12 0.85 12.64 -11.44
N PRO A 13 0.08 13.67 -11.09
CA PRO A 13 -1.23 13.47 -10.46
C PRO A 13 -2.20 12.82 -11.43
N ILE A 14 -3.19 12.11 -10.90
CA ILE A 14 -4.28 11.53 -11.68
C ILE A 14 -5.18 12.66 -12.19
N GLY A 15 -5.27 12.81 -13.51
CA GLY A 15 -6.17 13.78 -14.15
C GLY A 15 -7.63 13.32 -14.15
N GLU A 16 -8.54 14.24 -14.44
CA GLU A 16 -9.99 13.98 -14.40
C GLU A 16 -10.45 12.89 -15.40
N GLU A 17 -9.84 12.81 -16.55
CA GLU A 17 -10.18 11.75 -17.54
C GLU A 17 -9.83 10.37 -17.01
N LEU A 18 -8.64 10.19 -16.47
CA LEU A 18 -8.22 8.92 -15.87
C LEU A 18 -9.10 8.61 -14.64
N ARG A 19 -9.40 9.59 -13.83
CA ARG A 19 -10.28 9.43 -12.66
C ARG A 19 -11.68 8.97 -13.06
N GLY A 20 -12.24 9.56 -14.11
CA GLY A 20 -13.54 9.15 -14.67
C GLY A 20 -13.52 7.70 -15.16
N TYR A 21 -12.46 7.30 -15.82
CA TYR A 21 -12.24 5.92 -16.25
C TYR A 21 -12.17 4.96 -15.04
N LEU A 22 -11.40 5.30 -14.04
CA LEU A 22 -11.23 4.49 -12.82
C LEU A 22 -12.56 4.31 -12.06
N ARG A 23 -13.38 5.35 -11.99
CA ARG A 23 -14.73 5.27 -11.40
C ARG A 23 -15.63 4.30 -12.17
N LYS A 24 -15.61 4.39 -13.48
CA LYS A 24 -16.41 3.52 -14.35
C LYS A 24 -16.09 2.05 -14.14
N PHE A 25 -14.83 1.72 -13.92
CA PHE A 25 -14.36 0.36 -13.69
C PHE A 25 -14.21 0.00 -12.22
N ARG A 26 -14.79 0.79 -11.30
CA ARG A 26 -14.82 0.56 -9.85
C ARG A 26 -13.46 0.51 -9.16
N ARG A 27 -12.46 1.14 -9.73
CA ARG A 27 -11.12 1.26 -9.13
C ARG A 27 -10.97 2.52 -8.29
N GLU A 28 -11.68 3.60 -8.63
CA GLU A 28 -11.75 4.81 -7.81
C GLU A 28 -12.99 4.74 -6.92
N ARG A 29 -12.78 4.77 -5.61
CA ARG A 29 -13.84 4.76 -4.61
C ARG A 29 -13.35 5.38 -3.31
N GLN A 30 -14.26 5.86 -2.47
CA GLN A 30 -13.91 6.37 -1.16
C GLN A 30 -13.28 5.27 -0.30
N LEU A 31 -12.13 5.58 0.28
CA LEU A 31 -11.40 4.68 1.19
C LEU A 31 -11.38 5.27 2.60
N PRO A 32 -11.44 4.43 3.65
CA PRO A 32 -11.48 4.89 5.03
C PRO A 32 -10.14 5.41 5.56
N VAL A 33 -9.03 5.10 4.88
CA VAL A 33 -7.68 5.55 5.23
C VAL A 33 -7.00 6.10 4.00
N THR A 34 -6.36 7.25 4.14
CA THR A 34 -5.59 7.90 3.09
C THR A 34 -4.08 7.78 3.33
N TYR A 35 -3.30 7.97 2.27
CA TYR A 35 -1.84 8.01 2.36
C TYR A 35 -1.37 9.10 3.33
N GLU A 36 -1.98 10.28 3.29
CA GLU A 36 -1.64 11.40 4.17
C GLU A 36 -1.88 11.08 5.64
N GLN A 37 -2.97 10.39 5.96
CA GLN A 37 -3.23 9.95 7.34
C GLN A 37 -2.14 8.99 7.83
N LEU A 38 -1.70 8.07 6.99
CA LEU A 38 -0.61 7.15 7.35
C LEU A 38 0.73 7.88 7.54
N ARG A 39 0.96 8.99 6.85
CA ARG A 39 2.13 9.84 7.06
C ARG A 39 2.15 10.54 8.42
N GLY A 40 1.04 10.59 9.10
CA GLY A 40 0.90 11.20 10.43
C GLY A 40 1.43 10.33 11.59
N PHE A 41 2.30 9.35 11.34
CA PHE A 41 2.91 8.57 12.40
C PHE A 41 3.82 9.45 13.29
N HIS A 42 3.90 9.12 14.57
CA HIS A 42 4.72 9.88 15.53
C HIS A 42 6.04 9.18 15.88
N GLU A 43 6.17 7.90 15.56
CA GLU A 43 7.35 7.11 15.86
C GLU A 43 7.66 6.16 14.70
N ALA A 44 8.94 5.98 14.41
CA ALA A 44 9.41 5.03 13.41
C ALA A 44 10.63 4.30 13.96
N ILE A 45 10.63 2.98 13.85
CA ILE A 45 11.70 2.11 14.32
C ILE A 45 12.23 1.32 13.13
N PRO A 46 13.54 1.41 12.83
CA PRO A 46 14.15 0.63 11.75
C PRO A 46 13.91 -0.86 11.92
N LEU A 47 13.52 -1.53 10.82
CA LEU A 47 13.43 -2.98 10.77
C LEU A 47 14.77 -3.56 10.34
N MET A 48 15.28 -4.49 11.13
CA MET A 48 16.49 -5.24 10.83
C MET A 48 16.16 -6.58 10.20
N ASP A 49 17.04 -7.06 9.32
CA ASP A 49 16.98 -8.42 8.81
C ASP A 49 17.54 -9.42 9.84
N GLN A 50 17.58 -10.70 9.49
CA GLN A 50 18.10 -11.77 10.36
C GLN A 50 19.57 -11.62 10.69
N ASP A 51 20.34 -10.91 9.85
CA ASP A 51 21.77 -10.66 10.04
C ASP A 51 22.04 -9.34 10.80
N GLY A 52 21.01 -8.67 11.29
CA GLY A 52 21.12 -7.41 12.00
C GLY A 52 21.39 -6.20 11.11
N ARG A 53 21.18 -6.34 9.79
CA ARG A 53 21.34 -5.24 8.84
C ARG A 53 20.03 -4.46 8.70
N HIS A 54 20.14 -3.16 8.47
CA HIS A 54 18.99 -2.33 8.17
C HIS A 54 18.32 -2.78 6.88
N THR A 55 17.03 -3.06 6.97
CA THR A 55 16.17 -3.09 5.77
C THR A 55 15.87 -1.64 5.36
N LEU A 56 15.25 -1.45 4.22
CA LEU A 56 14.79 -0.11 3.80
C LEU A 56 13.46 0.30 4.47
N TRP A 57 12.93 -0.54 5.36
CA TRP A 57 11.65 -0.38 6.01
C TRP A 57 11.81 0.04 7.47
N GLU A 58 10.88 0.89 7.91
CA GLU A 58 10.73 1.29 9.31
C GLU A 58 9.33 0.91 9.78
N SER A 59 9.22 0.26 10.94
CA SER A 59 7.94 0.04 11.59
C SER A 59 7.46 1.35 12.21
N VAL A 60 6.21 1.77 11.90
CA VAL A 60 5.69 3.05 12.36
C VAL A 60 4.56 2.85 13.37
N ALA A 61 4.44 3.80 14.29
CA ALA A 61 3.43 3.82 15.32
C ALA A 61 2.62 5.11 15.27
N TYR A 62 1.34 4.98 15.58
CA TYR A 62 0.38 6.08 15.63
C TYR A 62 -0.05 6.31 17.08
N ARG A 63 -0.66 7.45 17.35
CA ARG A 63 -1.23 7.74 18.66
C ARG A 63 -2.38 6.80 18.97
N SER A 64 -2.53 6.45 20.26
CA SER A 64 -3.54 5.46 20.70
C SER A 64 -4.96 5.83 20.29
N GLU A 65 -5.31 7.10 20.30
CA GLU A 65 -6.62 7.60 19.89
C GLU A 65 -6.90 7.43 18.38
N GLU A 66 -5.85 7.30 17.57
CA GLU A 66 -5.96 7.10 16.12
C GLU A 66 -5.90 5.61 15.72
N MET A 67 -5.26 4.80 16.54
CA MET A 67 -4.96 3.38 16.25
C MET A 67 -6.20 2.56 15.91
N THR A 68 -7.26 2.69 16.70
CA THR A 68 -8.48 1.89 16.51
C THR A 68 -9.14 2.19 15.17
N ALA A 69 -9.29 3.46 14.83
CA ALA A 69 -9.88 3.87 13.56
C ALA A 69 -9.01 3.47 12.36
N LEU A 70 -7.68 3.62 12.48
CA LEU A 70 -6.75 3.20 11.43
C LEU A 70 -6.79 1.68 11.21
N ASN A 71 -6.76 0.90 12.29
CA ASN A 71 -6.80 -0.56 12.18
C ASN A 71 -8.10 -1.04 11.55
N GLU A 72 -9.25 -0.52 11.96
CA GLU A 72 -10.53 -0.87 11.34
C GLU A 72 -10.60 -0.43 9.88
N GLY A 73 -10.12 0.76 9.56
CA GLY A 73 -10.05 1.25 8.19
C GLY A 73 -9.14 0.40 7.29
N LEU A 74 -7.99 -0.01 7.77
CA LEU A 74 -7.06 -0.86 7.02
C LEU A 74 -7.62 -2.27 6.80
N LYS A 75 -8.31 -2.85 7.76
CA LYS A 75 -9.02 -4.13 7.59
C LYS A 75 -10.12 -4.02 6.54
N LEU A 76 -10.85 -2.92 6.54
CA LEU A 76 -11.89 -2.66 5.54
C LEU A 76 -11.29 -2.58 4.13
N ILE A 77 -10.19 -1.87 3.97
CA ILE A 77 -9.47 -1.78 2.69
C ILE A 77 -9.04 -3.17 2.21
N TYR A 78 -8.51 -3.99 3.10
CA TYR A 78 -8.13 -5.37 2.77
C TYR A 78 -9.33 -6.18 2.27
N ALA A 79 -10.46 -6.08 2.93
CA ALA A 79 -11.68 -6.78 2.53
C ALA A 79 -12.18 -6.32 1.14
N LEU A 80 -12.10 -5.03 0.85
CA LEU A 80 -12.44 -4.49 -0.46
C LEU A 80 -11.50 -4.96 -1.57
N LEU A 81 -10.23 -5.11 -1.24
CA LEU A 81 -9.17 -5.46 -2.20
C LEU A 81 -9.14 -6.96 -2.53
N ARG A 82 -9.35 -7.82 -1.52
CA ARG A 82 -9.11 -9.27 -1.62
C ARG A 82 -10.37 -10.12 -1.74
N VAL A 83 -11.46 -9.70 -1.13
CA VAL A 83 -12.66 -10.54 -0.98
C VAL A 83 -13.94 -9.85 -1.48
N ASP A 84 -13.79 -8.90 -2.37
CA ASP A 84 -14.89 -8.16 -3.01
C ASP A 84 -15.91 -7.58 -2.02
N GLY A 85 -15.43 -7.15 -0.84
CA GLY A 85 -16.28 -6.57 0.19
C GLY A 85 -17.01 -7.59 1.06
N ASP A 86 -16.58 -8.84 1.09
CA ASP A 86 -17.06 -9.78 2.11
C ASP A 86 -16.47 -9.42 3.48
N PHE A 87 -17.24 -8.67 4.25
CA PHE A 87 -16.83 -8.16 5.54
C PHE A 87 -16.89 -9.20 6.67
N SER A 88 -17.42 -10.38 6.42
CA SER A 88 -17.48 -11.46 7.43
C SER A 88 -16.09 -11.93 7.84
N VAL A 89 -15.09 -11.82 6.97
CA VAL A 89 -13.71 -12.21 7.26
C VAL A 89 -12.99 -11.25 8.22
N MET A 90 -13.51 -10.04 8.40
CA MET A 90 -12.85 -9.00 9.23
C MET A 90 -12.73 -9.36 10.71
N GLU A 91 -13.65 -10.16 11.23
CA GLU A 91 -13.63 -10.59 12.64
C GLU A 91 -12.36 -11.37 13.00
N HIS A 92 -11.74 -12.00 12.02
CA HIS A 92 -10.57 -12.86 12.23
C HIS A 92 -9.26 -12.21 11.81
N LEU A 93 -9.33 -10.97 11.36
CA LEU A 93 -8.18 -10.22 10.88
C LEU A 93 -7.73 -9.20 11.90
N TYR A 94 -6.42 -9.03 12.02
CA TYR A 94 -5.85 -7.91 12.76
C TYR A 94 -4.64 -7.33 12.02
N ILE A 95 -4.43 -6.03 12.19
CA ILE A 95 -3.26 -5.34 11.66
C ILE A 95 -2.11 -5.57 12.63
N ASP A 96 -1.12 -6.31 12.17
CA ASP A 96 0.05 -6.65 12.97
C ASP A 96 1.10 -5.53 12.97
N ARG A 97 1.33 -4.93 11.80
CA ARG A 97 2.37 -3.92 11.64
C ARG A 97 2.10 -3.03 10.43
N VAL A 98 2.47 -1.78 10.55
CA VAL A 98 2.53 -0.82 9.45
C VAL A 98 3.98 -0.42 9.25
N ASP A 99 4.52 -0.64 8.06
CA ASP A 99 5.89 -0.32 7.72
C ASP A 99 5.94 0.82 6.70
N PHE A 100 6.90 1.70 6.83
CA PHE A 100 7.14 2.82 5.92
C PHE A 100 8.52 2.68 5.27
N CYS A 101 8.58 2.93 3.97
CA CYS A 101 9.84 2.99 3.23
C CYS A 101 10.10 4.42 2.78
N SER A 102 11.09 5.08 3.36
CA SER A 102 11.49 6.44 2.97
C SER A 102 12.37 6.47 1.72
N PHE A 103 12.81 5.31 1.26
CA PHE A 103 13.67 5.15 0.11
C PHE A 103 12.86 5.01 -1.18
N GLY A 104 13.34 5.62 -2.26
CA GLY A 104 12.68 5.57 -3.56
C GLY A 104 11.66 6.69 -3.80
N ASN A 105 10.92 6.59 -4.91
CA ASN A 105 10.03 7.66 -5.37
C ASN A 105 8.62 7.58 -4.77
N SER A 106 8.12 6.37 -4.54
CA SER A 106 6.73 6.16 -4.12
C SER A 106 6.51 6.21 -2.62
N THR A 107 7.59 6.16 -1.82
CA THR A 107 7.57 6.14 -0.35
C THR A 107 6.36 5.37 0.21
N PRO A 108 6.31 4.05 -0.05
CA PRO A 108 5.12 3.26 0.25
C PRO A 108 4.99 2.92 1.72
N PHE A 109 3.74 2.68 2.14
CA PHE A 109 3.45 1.92 3.35
C PHE A 109 3.17 0.47 2.97
N ARG A 110 3.69 -0.45 3.77
CA ARG A 110 3.38 -1.87 3.69
C ARG A 110 2.57 -2.25 4.92
N ILE A 111 1.38 -2.78 4.71
CA ILE A 111 0.49 -3.18 5.79
C ILE A 111 0.61 -4.69 5.95
N ARG A 112 0.99 -5.14 7.14
CA ARG A 112 1.02 -6.55 7.51
C ARG A 112 -0.26 -6.88 8.26
N ILE A 113 -1.10 -7.71 7.64
CA ILE A 113 -2.37 -8.18 8.20
C ILE A 113 -2.28 -9.68 8.46
N VAL A 114 -2.84 -10.12 9.57
CA VAL A 114 -2.76 -11.53 10.00
C VAL A 114 -4.16 -12.05 10.26
N ASN A 115 -4.40 -13.28 9.82
CA ASN A 115 -5.59 -14.04 10.17
C ASN A 115 -5.35 -14.76 11.50
N ALA A 116 -6.16 -14.48 12.51
CA ALA A 116 -6.01 -15.01 13.87
C ALA A 116 -6.20 -16.54 13.97
N TYR A 117 -6.86 -17.15 13.00
CA TYR A 117 -7.10 -18.60 13.03
C TYR A 117 -5.90 -19.42 12.58
N ASN A 118 -5.13 -18.95 11.61
CA ASN A 118 -4.05 -19.72 11.01
C ASN A 118 -2.69 -19.03 11.09
N ASP A 119 -2.61 -17.85 11.70
CA ASP A 119 -1.41 -17.02 11.81
C ASP A 119 -0.71 -16.71 10.47
N ASN A 120 -1.43 -16.86 9.36
CA ASN A 120 -0.89 -16.54 8.05
C ASN A 120 -0.90 -15.03 7.82
N PRO A 121 0.28 -14.42 7.57
CA PRO A 121 0.36 -13.01 7.21
C PRO A 121 0.02 -12.82 5.75
N ASP A 122 -0.59 -11.68 5.45
CA ASP A 122 -0.73 -11.15 4.12
C ASP A 122 -0.31 -9.68 4.11
N TYR A 123 -0.02 -9.14 2.96
CA TYR A 123 0.49 -7.78 2.81
C TYR A 123 -0.28 -7.04 1.74
N PHE A 124 -0.42 -5.75 1.93
CA PHE A 124 -0.82 -4.83 0.87
C PHE A 124 -0.10 -3.50 1.04
N TYR A 125 -0.09 -2.69 -0.01
CA TYR A 125 0.68 -1.45 -0.05
C TYR A 125 -0.23 -0.25 -0.23
N ILE A 126 0.08 0.82 0.47
CA ILE A 126 -0.58 2.12 0.30
C ILE A 126 0.48 3.13 -0.09
N LYS A 127 0.27 3.77 -1.24
CA LYS A 127 1.22 4.70 -1.86
C LYS A 127 0.53 6.01 -2.20
N LYS A 128 1.35 7.03 -2.44
CA LYS A 128 0.85 8.21 -3.13
C LYS A 128 0.54 7.83 -4.58
N ALA A 129 -0.67 8.16 -5.04
CA ALA A 129 -1.10 7.85 -6.40
C ALA A 129 -0.25 8.60 -7.43
N ASP A 130 0.17 7.88 -8.46
CA ASP A 130 0.89 8.40 -9.61
C ASP A 130 0.23 7.88 -10.90
N ALA A 131 -0.05 8.79 -11.83
CA ALA A 131 -0.75 8.46 -13.07
C ALA A 131 -0.02 7.40 -13.88
N SER A 132 1.31 7.46 -13.97
CA SER A 132 2.11 6.48 -14.70
C SER A 132 1.98 5.07 -14.13
N ARG A 133 1.96 4.96 -12.81
CA ARG A 133 1.77 3.66 -12.13
C ARG A 133 0.38 3.11 -12.38
N VAL A 134 -0.65 3.96 -12.32
CA VAL A 134 -2.04 3.54 -12.55
C VAL A 134 -2.24 3.08 -13.99
N TYR A 135 -1.70 3.79 -14.97
CA TYR A 135 -1.72 3.35 -16.37
C TYR A 135 -1.03 1.99 -16.54
N GLY A 136 0.12 1.78 -15.90
CA GLY A 136 0.83 0.50 -15.95
C GLY A 136 0.00 -0.65 -15.40
N MET A 137 -0.70 -0.45 -14.29
CA MET A 137 -1.59 -1.47 -13.69
C MET A 137 -2.82 -1.76 -14.57
N GLU A 138 -3.41 -0.76 -15.20
CA GLU A 138 -4.50 -0.95 -16.15
C GLU A 138 -4.05 -1.77 -17.38
N LEU A 139 -2.85 -1.53 -17.89
CA LEU A 139 -2.28 -2.35 -18.98
C LEU A 139 -2.10 -3.81 -18.53
N GLU A 140 -1.62 -4.05 -17.33
CA GLU A 140 -1.50 -5.41 -16.79
C GLU A 140 -2.86 -6.10 -16.68
N HIS A 141 -3.91 -5.38 -16.27
CA HIS A 141 -5.28 -5.92 -16.26
C HIS A 141 -5.75 -6.39 -17.64
N LEU A 142 -5.35 -5.69 -18.70
CA LEU A 142 -5.75 -6.01 -20.07
C LEU A 142 -4.91 -7.13 -20.69
N LEU A 143 -3.65 -7.26 -20.31
CA LEU A 143 -2.67 -8.09 -20.99
C LEU A 143 -2.23 -9.34 -20.21
N SER A 144 -2.49 -9.38 -18.89
CA SER A 144 -2.04 -10.47 -18.03
C SER A 144 -3.22 -11.32 -17.52
N PRO A 145 -3.08 -12.66 -17.50
CA PRO A 145 -4.05 -13.53 -16.84
C PRO A 145 -4.01 -13.40 -15.30
N ASN A 146 -2.90 -12.94 -14.74
CA ASN A 146 -2.73 -12.70 -13.32
C ASN A 146 -3.02 -11.24 -13.01
N ARG A 147 -4.28 -10.93 -12.77
CA ARG A 147 -4.72 -9.55 -12.52
C ARG A 147 -4.27 -9.07 -11.16
N LEU A 148 -3.62 -7.92 -11.13
CA LEU A 148 -3.27 -7.19 -9.92
C LEU A 148 -4.46 -6.33 -9.50
N ASN A 149 -5.02 -6.56 -8.32
CA ASN A 149 -6.08 -5.72 -7.78
C ASN A 149 -5.49 -4.44 -7.18
N PHE A 150 -6.13 -3.33 -7.47
CA PHE A 150 -5.79 -2.05 -6.89
C PHE A 150 -7.02 -1.16 -6.75
N LEU A 151 -6.93 -0.21 -5.83
CA LEU A 151 -7.97 0.80 -5.58
C LEU A 151 -7.31 2.17 -5.50
N THR A 152 -8.05 3.19 -5.93
CA THR A 152 -7.63 4.58 -5.84
C THR A 152 -8.66 5.41 -5.09
N HIS A 153 -8.20 6.41 -4.37
CA HIS A 153 -9.02 7.47 -3.77
C HIS A 153 -8.20 8.74 -3.70
N ARG A 154 -8.54 9.73 -4.54
CA ARG A 154 -7.78 10.98 -4.64
C ARG A 154 -6.29 10.70 -4.88
N ASN A 155 -5.42 11.04 -3.93
CA ASN A 155 -3.96 10.84 -4.01
C ASN A 155 -3.49 9.53 -3.37
N THR A 156 -4.42 8.66 -2.99
CA THR A 156 -4.11 7.37 -2.37
C THR A 156 -4.27 6.24 -3.38
N LEU A 157 -3.26 5.39 -3.46
CA LEU A 157 -3.26 4.17 -4.26
C LEU A 157 -3.04 2.98 -3.34
N VAL A 158 -3.92 2.01 -3.40
CA VAL A 158 -3.82 0.73 -2.68
C VAL A 158 -3.55 -0.38 -3.67
N GLU A 159 -2.50 -1.15 -3.42
CA GLU A 159 -2.11 -2.30 -4.26
C GLU A 159 -2.04 -3.56 -3.42
N GLU A 160 -2.48 -4.69 -3.99
CA GLU A 160 -2.25 -5.98 -3.36
C GLU A 160 -0.79 -6.42 -3.49
N HIS A 161 -0.36 -7.30 -2.57
CA HIS A 161 0.92 -7.98 -2.67
C HIS A 161 0.82 -9.16 -3.64
N ILE A 162 1.79 -9.29 -4.55
CA ILE A 162 1.89 -10.43 -5.44
C ILE A 162 2.87 -11.44 -4.81
N ALA A 163 2.35 -12.62 -4.46
CA ALA A 163 3.17 -13.69 -3.93
C ALA A 163 4.24 -14.15 -4.93
N GLY A 164 5.46 -14.38 -4.44
CA GLY A 164 6.58 -14.84 -5.26
C GLY A 164 7.42 -13.74 -5.90
N ILE A 165 7.02 -12.48 -5.79
CA ILE A 165 7.86 -11.34 -6.18
C ILE A 165 8.27 -10.63 -4.89
N PRO A 166 9.58 -10.55 -4.56
CA PRO A 166 10.02 -9.83 -3.37
C PRO A 166 9.53 -8.38 -3.42
N GLY A 167 8.81 -7.94 -2.37
CA GLY A 167 8.28 -6.59 -2.29
C GLY A 167 9.35 -5.49 -2.38
N ASP A 168 10.59 -5.83 -2.05
CA ASP A 168 11.75 -4.97 -2.13
C ASP A 168 12.15 -4.61 -3.56
N ILE A 169 11.82 -5.43 -4.54
CA ILE A 169 12.11 -5.15 -5.95
C ILE A 169 11.19 -4.04 -6.49
N PHE A 170 9.96 -3.95 -6.01
CA PHE A 170 9.02 -2.90 -6.42
C PHE A 170 9.31 -1.55 -5.77
N SER A 171 9.94 -1.51 -4.61
CA SER A 171 10.28 -0.27 -3.94
C SER A 171 11.56 0.38 -4.48
N LEU A 172 12.35 -0.34 -5.27
CA LEU A 172 13.63 0.11 -5.82
C LEU A 172 13.55 0.58 -7.29
N ARG A 173 12.41 0.43 -7.94
CA ARG A 173 12.22 0.82 -9.35
C ARG A 173 11.37 2.05 -9.53
#